data_9b53d79191237309427dfd8e1a664499
#
_entry.id   9b53d79191237309427dfd8e1a664499
#
_cell.length_a   1.000
_cell.length_b   1.000
_cell.length_c   1.000
_cell.angle_alpha   90.00
_cell.angle_beta   90.00
_cell.angle_gamma   90.00
#
_symmetry.space_group_name_H-M   'P 1'
#
loop_
_entity.id
_entity.type
_entity.pdbx_description
1 polymer ?
#
loop_
_entity_poly.entity_id
_entity_poly.type
_entity_poly.pdbx_seq_one_letter_code
_entity_poly.pdbx_strand_id
1 'polypeptide(L)'
;MVPTPLGSLSFSSLNNPEFIELLMNTKFWVAENARTFRRFISAFNKEVKIDSLMIFELTRDFSRKELEQFLKNSIRLGNIGVVSEAGIPGMADPGSDVALWAHTNGIAVQALSGPGSIYLALSGSGLNGQQFTFHGYPPMKEPDLKLFIQQCEKTSRQSGYTQIFIETPYRSDRMLDFLLKYLSDETLLCIACNLHEPEGFTKTKKTKNWKSEKQILGKSPCIFLIGHLKNG
;
A
#
# COMPACT_ATOMS: atom_id res chain seq x y z
N MET A 1 -10.75 -4.06 -9.35
CA MET A 1 -9.76 -3.44 -8.47
C MET A 1 -8.62 -2.97 -9.35
N VAL A 2 -8.46 -1.67 -9.51
CA VAL A 2 -7.56 -1.04 -10.50
C VAL A 2 -6.40 -0.36 -9.78
N PRO A 3 -5.15 -0.77 -10.00
CA PRO A 3 -4.00 -0.17 -9.35
C PRO A 3 -3.73 1.25 -9.85
N THR A 4 -3.14 2.06 -8.97
CA THR A 4 -2.64 3.40 -9.27
C THR A 4 -1.13 3.46 -9.06
N PRO A 5 -0.40 4.44 -9.63
CA PRO A 5 1.03 4.56 -9.40
C PRO A 5 1.37 4.75 -7.91
N LEU A 6 2.47 4.15 -7.47
CA LEU A 6 3.07 4.44 -6.16
C LEU A 6 3.90 5.72 -6.18
N GLY A 7 4.56 5.97 -7.31
CA GLY A 7 5.45 7.08 -7.53
C GLY A 7 5.66 7.33 -9.03
N SER A 8 6.50 8.29 -9.36
CA SER A 8 6.70 8.75 -10.75
C SER A 8 7.16 7.65 -11.70
N LEU A 9 7.93 6.69 -11.22
CA LEU A 9 8.44 5.56 -12.02
C LEU A 9 7.42 4.45 -12.26
N SER A 10 6.28 4.47 -11.58
CA SER A 10 5.24 3.43 -11.74
C SER A 10 4.36 3.62 -12.96
N PHE A 11 4.36 4.79 -13.58
CA PHE A 11 3.50 5.06 -14.75
C PHE A 11 3.79 4.12 -15.91
N SER A 12 5.07 3.85 -16.19
CA SER A 12 5.46 2.95 -17.29
C SER A 12 4.99 1.52 -17.08
N SER A 13 4.94 1.03 -15.85
CA SER A 13 4.49 -0.33 -15.53
C SER A 13 2.99 -0.53 -15.71
N LEU A 14 2.20 0.54 -15.64
CA LEU A 14 0.75 0.53 -15.90
C LEU A 14 0.39 0.83 -17.36
N ASN A 15 1.35 1.34 -18.14
CA ASN A 15 1.11 1.79 -19.51
C ASN A 15 1.13 0.61 -20.49
N ASN A 16 0.08 -0.22 -20.46
CA ASN A 16 -0.13 -1.29 -21.43
C ASN A 16 -1.52 -1.17 -22.07
N PRO A 17 -1.73 -1.73 -23.28
CA PRO A 17 -2.97 -1.56 -24.04
C PRO A 17 -4.23 -2.00 -23.28
N GLU A 18 -4.16 -3.12 -22.55
CA GLU A 18 -5.31 -3.66 -21.81
C GLU A 18 -5.75 -2.73 -20.68
N PHE A 19 -4.78 -2.15 -19.96
CA PHE A 19 -5.06 -1.19 -18.90
C PHE A 19 -5.66 0.12 -19.46
N ILE A 20 -5.12 0.61 -20.57
CA ILE A 20 -5.65 1.80 -21.27
C ILE A 20 -7.08 1.56 -21.71
N GLU A 21 -7.35 0.42 -22.38
CA GLU A 21 -8.68 0.05 -22.84
C GLU A 21 -9.67 -0.04 -21.68
N LEU A 22 -9.26 -0.63 -20.55
CA LEU A 22 -10.09 -0.69 -19.34
C LEU A 22 -10.42 0.70 -18.81
N LEU A 23 -9.46 1.61 -18.74
CA LEU A 23 -9.68 2.99 -18.31
C LEU A 23 -10.65 3.72 -19.24
N MET A 24 -10.52 3.55 -20.55
CA MET A 24 -11.38 4.18 -21.55
C MET A 24 -12.83 3.66 -21.52
N ASN A 25 -12.99 2.36 -21.27
CA ASN A 25 -14.30 1.69 -21.30
C ASN A 25 -15.03 1.70 -19.94
N THR A 26 -14.38 2.16 -18.86
CA THR A 26 -14.99 2.20 -17.53
C THR A 26 -15.49 3.60 -17.21
N LYS A 27 -16.81 3.71 -17.04
CA LYS A 27 -17.51 4.97 -16.74
C LYS A 27 -17.71 5.19 -15.23
N PHE A 28 -17.93 4.12 -14.49
CA PHE A 28 -18.29 4.17 -13.07
C PHE A 28 -17.08 3.85 -12.19
N TRP A 29 -16.82 4.70 -11.22
CA TRP A 29 -15.64 4.56 -10.37
C TRP A 29 -15.97 4.77 -8.89
N VAL A 30 -15.32 3.99 -8.06
CA VAL A 30 -15.21 4.24 -6.62
C VAL A 30 -13.76 4.61 -6.36
N ALA A 31 -13.52 5.81 -5.86
CA ALA A 31 -12.19 6.35 -5.63
C ALA A 31 -12.04 6.83 -4.19
N GLU A 32 -10.88 6.62 -3.59
CA GLU A 32 -10.54 7.17 -2.29
C GLU A 32 -10.56 8.71 -2.32
N ASN A 33 -10.02 9.30 -3.41
CA ASN A 33 -10.01 10.73 -3.65
C ASN A 33 -10.29 11.02 -5.14
N ALA A 34 -11.44 11.60 -5.41
CA ALA A 34 -11.88 11.87 -6.77
C ALA A 34 -10.98 12.87 -7.52
N ARG A 35 -10.38 13.84 -6.81
CA ARG A 35 -9.47 14.83 -7.42
C ARG A 35 -8.15 14.18 -7.84
N THR A 36 -7.55 13.37 -6.98
CA THR A 36 -6.32 12.64 -7.27
C THR A 36 -6.56 11.68 -8.42
N PHE A 37 -7.67 10.95 -8.41
CA PHE A 37 -8.05 10.03 -9.48
C PHE A 37 -8.23 10.75 -10.84
N ARG A 38 -8.95 11.87 -10.90
CA ARG A 38 -9.09 12.65 -12.14
C ARG A 38 -7.74 13.13 -12.68
N ARG A 39 -6.83 13.55 -11.82
CA ARG A 39 -5.46 13.93 -12.22
C ARG A 39 -4.68 12.75 -12.78
N PHE A 40 -4.79 11.58 -12.15
CA PHE A 40 -4.18 10.36 -12.63
C PHE A 40 -4.67 10.01 -14.03
N ILE A 41 -5.99 9.98 -14.26
CA ILE A 41 -6.57 9.69 -15.57
C ILE A 41 -6.08 10.70 -16.62
N SER A 42 -6.11 12.01 -16.32
CA SER A 42 -5.63 13.06 -17.23
C SER A 42 -4.16 12.90 -17.61
N ALA A 43 -3.31 12.53 -16.65
CA ALA A 43 -1.89 12.33 -16.90
C ALA A 43 -1.61 11.05 -17.67
N PHE A 44 -2.45 10.02 -17.46
CA PHE A 44 -2.28 8.71 -18.06
C PHE A 44 -2.81 8.66 -19.50
N ASN A 45 -4.00 9.17 -19.73
CA ASN A 45 -4.59 9.25 -21.08
C ASN A 45 -5.48 10.47 -21.23
N LYS A 46 -5.08 11.40 -22.11
CA LYS A 46 -5.83 12.63 -22.41
C LYS A 46 -7.12 12.41 -23.22
N GLU A 47 -7.30 11.24 -23.82
CA GLU A 47 -8.50 10.91 -24.60
C GLU A 47 -9.70 10.55 -23.73
N VAL A 48 -9.45 10.19 -22.44
CA VAL A 48 -10.53 9.91 -21.50
C VAL A 48 -11.29 11.20 -21.16
N LYS A 49 -12.58 11.22 -21.47
CA LYS A 49 -13.47 12.35 -21.14
C LYS A 49 -13.77 12.34 -19.63
N ILE A 50 -12.98 13.06 -18.85
CA ILE A 50 -13.08 13.08 -17.38
C ILE A 50 -14.45 13.50 -16.88
N ASP A 51 -15.10 14.44 -17.56
CA ASP A 51 -16.44 14.94 -17.20
C ASP A 51 -17.55 13.90 -17.39
N SER A 52 -17.29 12.85 -18.16
CA SER A 52 -18.22 11.74 -18.34
C SER A 52 -18.10 10.66 -17.27
N LEU A 53 -17.08 10.71 -16.42
CA LEU A 53 -16.86 9.73 -15.36
C LEU A 53 -17.81 9.98 -14.18
N MET A 54 -18.49 8.94 -13.75
CA MET A 54 -19.31 8.94 -12.53
C MET A 54 -18.49 8.36 -11.39
N ILE A 55 -18.11 9.22 -10.45
CA ILE A 55 -17.18 8.86 -9.38
C ILE A 55 -17.89 8.97 -8.05
N PHE A 56 -17.91 7.86 -7.28
CA PHE A 56 -18.24 7.87 -5.86
C PHE A 56 -16.95 7.99 -5.05
N GLU A 57 -16.86 8.99 -4.18
CA GLU A 57 -15.68 9.23 -3.36
C GLU A 57 -15.84 8.61 -1.97
N LEU A 58 -14.87 7.80 -1.56
CA LEU A 58 -14.81 7.17 -0.24
C LEU A 58 -14.21 8.15 0.79
N THR A 59 -14.93 9.21 1.10
CA THR A 59 -14.54 10.13 2.19
C THR A 59 -14.58 9.42 3.55
N ARG A 60 -13.98 10.01 4.60
CA ARG A 60 -14.03 9.43 5.96
C ARG A 60 -15.44 9.14 6.45
N ASP A 61 -16.39 9.99 6.05
CA ASP A 61 -17.78 9.97 6.53
C ASP A 61 -18.76 9.56 5.41
N PHE A 62 -18.29 8.76 4.43
CA PHE A 62 -19.17 8.31 3.36
C PHE A 62 -20.33 7.45 3.91
N SER A 63 -21.50 7.61 3.32
CA SER A 63 -22.66 6.80 3.65
C SER A 63 -22.59 5.43 2.97
N ARG A 64 -22.57 4.35 3.76
CA ARG A 64 -22.65 2.98 3.20
C ARG A 64 -23.90 2.77 2.35
N LYS A 65 -25.01 3.38 2.73
CA LYS A 65 -26.28 3.30 1.97
C LYS A 65 -26.16 3.98 0.60
N GLU A 66 -25.49 5.13 0.54
CA GLU A 66 -25.26 5.85 -0.72
C GLU A 66 -24.28 5.08 -1.62
N LEU A 67 -23.22 4.50 -1.04
CA LEU A 67 -22.29 3.62 -1.77
C LEU A 67 -23.05 2.44 -2.37
N GLU A 68 -23.85 1.71 -1.58
CA GLU A 68 -24.65 0.59 -2.08
C GLU A 68 -25.61 1.00 -3.20
N GLN A 69 -26.25 2.15 -3.06
CA GLN A 69 -27.15 2.67 -4.09
C GLN A 69 -26.40 2.99 -5.39
N PHE A 70 -25.22 3.62 -5.27
CA PHE A 70 -24.35 3.88 -6.40
C PHE A 70 -23.92 2.58 -7.08
N LEU A 71 -23.46 1.59 -6.31
CA LEU A 71 -23.03 0.29 -6.85
C LEU A 71 -24.16 -0.45 -7.55
N LYS A 72 -25.36 -0.53 -6.95
CA LYS A 72 -26.54 -1.18 -7.53
C LYS A 72 -27.00 -0.54 -8.85
N ASN A 73 -26.92 0.78 -8.91
CA ASN A 73 -27.31 1.51 -10.14
C ASN A 73 -26.26 1.34 -11.24
N SER A 74 -24.98 1.45 -10.88
CA SER A 74 -23.87 1.47 -11.82
C SER A 74 -23.61 0.10 -12.46
N ILE A 75 -23.69 -0.98 -11.69
CA ILE A 75 -23.37 -2.34 -12.17
C ILE A 75 -24.35 -2.83 -13.27
N ARG A 76 -25.55 -2.30 -13.30
CA ARG A 76 -26.53 -2.59 -14.33
C ARG A 76 -26.19 -1.94 -15.68
N LEU A 77 -25.32 -0.93 -15.65
CA LEU A 77 -24.97 -0.11 -16.80
C LEU A 77 -23.55 -0.40 -17.31
N GLY A 78 -22.73 -1.08 -16.51
CA GLY A 78 -21.37 -1.44 -16.89
C GLY A 78 -20.48 -1.82 -15.72
N ASN A 79 -19.20 -1.98 -15.99
CA ASN A 79 -18.20 -2.28 -14.99
C ASN A 79 -17.98 -1.09 -14.05
N ILE A 80 -17.55 -1.40 -12.81
CA ILE A 80 -17.18 -0.41 -11.81
C ILE A 80 -15.68 -0.58 -11.53
N GLY A 81 -14.90 0.48 -11.72
CA GLY A 81 -13.50 0.53 -11.31
C GLY A 81 -13.40 0.96 -9.83
N VAL A 82 -12.47 0.37 -9.11
CA VAL A 82 -12.16 0.75 -7.72
C VAL A 82 -10.69 1.11 -7.64
N VAL A 83 -10.36 2.29 -7.13
CA VAL A 83 -9.00 2.83 -7.02
C VAL A 83 -8.73 3.41 -5.63
N SER A 84 -7.50 3.26 -5.15
CA SER A 84 -6.94 3.99 -4.00
C SER A 84 -6.10 5.18 -4.47
N GLU A 85 -5.56 5.98 -3.55
CA GLU A 85 -4.69 7.09 -3.91
C GLU A 85 -3.35 6.62 -4.50
N ALA A 86 -2.80 5.50 -4.00
CA ALA A 86 -1.53 4.94 -4.49
C ALA A 86 -1.51 3.42 -4.32
N GLY A 87 -1.09 2.68 -5.34
CA GLY A 87 -0.92 1.24 -5.26
C GLY A 87 -2.18 0.43 -5.53
N ILE A 88 -2.40 -0.64 -4.77
CA ILE A 88 -3.47 -1.62 -4.99
C ILE A 88 -4.62 -1.34 -4.03
N PRO A 89 -5.83 -1.01 -4.54
CA PRO A 89 -6.98 -0.77 -3.69
C PRO A 89 -7.37 -2.02 -2.88
N GLY A 90 -7.78 -1.81 -1.63
CA GLY A 90 -8.12 -2.88 -0.68
C GLY A 90 -6.93 -3.51 0.05
N MET A 91 -5.69 -3.09 -0.26
CA MET A 91 -4.47 -3.53 0.44
C MET A 91 -3.88 -2.38 1.25
N ALA A 92 -4.20 -2.30 2.53
CA ALA A 92 -3.92 -1.18 3.44
C ALA A 92 -4.67 0.12 3.09
N ASP A 93 -5.49 0.10 2.08
CA ASP A 93 -6.23 1.21 1.49
C ASP A 93 -7.72 0.88 1.38
N PRO A 94 -8.60 1.88 1.16
CA PRO A 94 -10.01 1.65 0.90
C PRO A 94 -10.27 0.77 -0.32
N GLY A 95 -11.44 0.11 -0.35
CA GLY A 95 -11.89 -0.70 -1.49
C GLY A 95 -12.33 -2.12 -1.13
N SER A 96 -11.88 -2.68 0.01
CA SER A 96 -12.28 -4.01 0.47
C SER A 96 -13.80 -4.13 0.66
N ASP A 97 -14.48 -3.09 1.17
CA ASP A 97 -15.94 -3.06 1.34
C ASP A 97 -16.67 -3.20 0.00
N VAL A 98 -16.14 -2.59 -1.07
CA VAL A 98 -16.71 -2.70 -2.43
C VAL A 98 -16.54 -4.10 -2.98
N ALA A 99 -15.35 -4.70 -2.82
CA ALA A 99 -15.09 -6.06 -3.24
C ALA A 99 -15.99 -7.06 -2.48
N LEU A 100 -16.14 -6.91 -1.16
CA LEU A 100 -17.02 -7.74 -0.35
C LEU A 100 -18.50 -7.59 -0.77
N TRP A 101 -18.94 -6.35 -1.02
CA TRP A 101 -20.28 -6.11 -1.55
C TRP A 101 -20.50 -6.82 -2.90
N ALA A 102 -19.55 -6.77 -3.80
CA ALA A 102 -19.62 -7.45 -5.08
C ALA A 102 -19.77 -8.97 -4.90
N HIS A 103 -18.93 -9.60 -4.09
CA HIS A 103 -19.02 -11.03 -3.78
C HIS A 103 -20.36 -11.42 -3.17
N THR A 104 -20.87 -10.63 -2.21
CA THR A 104 -22.19 -10.90 -1.58
C THR A 104 -23.36 -10.77 -2.54
N ASN A 105 -23.20 -10.03 -3.64
CA ASN A 105 -24.22 -9.86 -4.68
C ASN A 105 -23.97 -10.73 -5.93
N GLY A 106 -23.04 -11.68 -5.87
CA GLY A 106 -22.74 -12.59 -6.98
C GLY A 106 -22.06 -11.91 -8.19
N ILE A 107 -21.38 -10.77 -7.97
CA ILE A 107 -20.70 -10.00 -9.00
C ILE A 107 -19.22 -10.40 -9.01
N ALA A 108 -18.69 -10.68 -10.20
CA ALA A 108 -17.28 -11.03 -10.35
C ALA A 108 -16.37 -9.85 -10.00
N VAL A 109 -15.31 -10.12 -9.24
CA VAL A 109 -14.27 -9.16 -8.89
C VAL A 109 -12.97 -9.54 -9.58
N GLN A 110 -12.44 -8.64 -10.39
CA GLN A 110 -11.14 -8.77 -11.01
C GLN A 110 -10.14 -7.84 -10.35
N ALA A 111 -9.08 -8.39 -9.77
CA ALA A 111 -7.93 -7.63 -9.29
C ALA A 111 -6.90 -7.54 -10.43
N LEU A 112 -6.55 -6.33 -10.85
CA LEU A 112 -5.53 -6.13 -11.86
C LEU A 112 -4.14 -6.08 -11.24
N SER A 113 -3.15 -6.56 -11.97
CA SER A 113 -1.75 -6.46 -11.58
C SER A 113 -1.28 -5.01 -11.63
N GLY A 114 -0.52 -4.59 -10.63
CA GLY A 114 0.06 -3.25 -10.58
C GLY A 114 1.00 -3.06 -9.40
N PRO A 115 1.61 -1.89 -9.24
CA PRO A 115 2.56 -1.63 -8.17
C PRO A 115 1.87 -1.68 -6.80
N GLY A 116 2.48 -2.37 -5.85
CA GLY A 116 2.02 -2.44 -4.47
C GLY A 116 3.20 -2.35 -3.51
N SER A 117 3.17 -1.40 -2.61
CA SER A 117 4.31 -1.07 -1.77
C SER A 117 4.74 -2.23 -0.86
N ILE A 118 3.78 -2.96 -0.29
CA ILE A 118 4.03 -4.04 0.67
C ILE A 118 4.81 -5.19 0.02
N TYR A 119 4.34 -5.70 -1.13
CA TYR A 119 5.03 -6.81 -1.79
C TYR A 119 6.34 -6.39 -2.46
N LEU A 120 6.42 -5.14 -2.96
CA LEU A 120 7.68 -4.60 -3.49
C LEU A 120 8.74 -4.49 -2.39
N ALA A 121 8.36 -3.98 -1.22
CA ALA A 121 9.25 -3.94 -0.07
C ALA A 121 9.69 -5.35 0.35
N LEU A 122 8.76 -6.31 0.42
CA LEU A 122 9.07 -7.69 0.80
C LEU A 122 9.99 -8.36 -0.21
N SER A 123 9.70 -8.28 -1.51
CA SER A 123 10.51 -8.90 -2.56
C SER A 123 11.92 -8.31 -2.65
N GLY A 124 12.06 -7.00 -2.40
CA GLY A 124 13.36 -6.31 -2.37
C GLY A 124 14.13 -6.48 -1.06
N SER A 125 13.50 -6.99 0.01
CA SER A 125 14.09 -7.02 1.35
C SER A 125 15.16 -8.11 1.57
N GLY A 126 15.10 -9.21 0.81
CA GLY A 126 15.91 -10.41 1.07
C GLY A 126 15.48 -11.19 2.32
N LEU A 127 14.35 -10.84 2.94
CA LEU A 127 13.75 -11.55 4.07
C LEU A 127 12.81 -12.69 3.60
N ASN A 128 12.21 -13.41 4.54
CA ASN A 128 11.33 -14.53 4.22
C ASN A 128 10.04 -14.04 3.53
N GLY A 129 9.92 -14.30 2.22
CA GLY A 129 8.75 -13.96 1.41
C GLY A 129 7.65 -15.03 1.38
N GLN A 130 7.90 -16.23 1.93
CA GLN A 130 6.88 -17.28 1.99
C GLN A 130 5.98 -17.17 3.21
N GLN A 131 6.52 -16.64 4.29
CA GLN A 131 5.82 -16.52 5.57
C GLN A 131 6.08 -15.13 6.13
N PHE A 132 5.05 -14.32 6.17
CA PHE A 132 5.11 -12.95 6.68
C PHE A 132 3.78 -12.54 7.32
N THR A 133 3.85 -11.51 8.14
CA THR A 133 2.68 -10.87 8.74
C THR A 133 2.72 -9.39 8.41
N PHE A 134 1.66 -8.88 7.82
CA PHE A 134 1.45 -7.45 7.64
C PHE A 134 0.55 -6.93 8.77
N HIS A 135 1.04 -5.92 9.48
CA HIS A 135 0.41 -5.36 10.68
C HIS A 135 -0.32 -4.04 10.43
N GLY A 136 -0.28 -3.50 9.21
CA GLY A 136 -0.80 -2.16 8.95
C GLY A 136 0.03 -1.08 9.64
N TYR A 137 -0.66 -0.12 10.28
CA TYR A 137 -0.02 0.96 11.05
C TYR A 137 0.21 0.54 12.49
N PRO A 138 1.44 0.68 13.02
CA PRO A 138 1.73 0.39 14.41
C PRO A 138 1.10 1.40 15.38
N PRO A 139 1.00 1.07 16.68
CA PRO A 139 0.50 1.97 17.71
C PRO A 139 1.27 3.30 17.74
N MET A 140 0.55 4.40 18.04
CA MET A 140 1.16 5.74 18.06
C MET A 140 1.86 6.08 19.40
N LYS A 141 1.37 5.51 20.52
CA LYS A 141 1.86 5.80 21.86
C LYS A 141 3.07 4.94 22.18
N GLU A 142 4.09 5.54 22.83
CA GLU A 142 5.37 4.87 23.09
C GLU A 142 5.27 3.55 23.84
N PRO A 143 4.51 3.39 24.94
CA PRO A 143 4.43 2.11 25.64
C PRO A 143 3.93 0.98 24.71
N ASP A 144 2.87 1.23 23.96
CA ASP A 144 2.26 0.26 23.06
C ASP A 144 3.16 -0.02 21.85
N LEU A 145 3.79 1.02 21.31
CA LEU A 145 4.74 0.90 20.20
C LEU A 145 5.96 0.07 20.57
N LYS A 146 6.51 0.26 21.78
CA LYS A 146 7.60 -0.56 22.30
C LYS A 146 7.20 -2.03 22.36
N LEU A 147 6.04 -2.33 22.95
CA LEU A 147 5.52 -3.69 23.04
C LEU A 147 5.31 -4.31 21.66
N PHE A 148 4.76 -3.54 20.73
CA PHE A 148 4.56 -3.96 19.35
C PHE A 148 5.89 -4.34 18.68
N ILE A 149 6.92 -3.48 18.75
CA ILE A 149 8.24 -3.74 18.16
C ILE A 149 8.86 -5.01 18.77
N GLN A 150 8.83 -5.14 20.10
CA GLN A 150 9.36 -6.31 20.79
C GLN A 150 8.62 -7.60 20.44
N GLN A 151 7.29 -7.52 20.26
CA GLN A 151 6.50 -8.68 19.84
C GLN A 151 6.81 -9.06 18.39
N CYS A 152 6.94 -8.10 17.47
CA CYS A 152 7.36 -8.36 16.09
C CYS A 152 8.73 -9.04 16.06
N GLU A 153 9.71 -8.54 16.80
CA GLU A 153 11.05 -9.14 16.89
C GLU A 153 11.00 -10.57 17.42
N LYS A 154 10.29 -10.78 18.54
CA LYS A 154 10.11 -12.10 19.16
C LYS A 154 9.48 -13.08 18.19
N THR A 155 8.39 -12.69 17.54
CA THR A 155 7.66 -13.51 16.55
C THR A 155 8.58 -13.87 15.39
N SER A 156 9.28 -12.88 14.82
CA SER A 156 10.22 -13.13 13.72
C SER A 156 11.33 -14.11 14.11
N ARG A 157 11.90 -13.96 15.31
CA ARG A 157 12.96 -14.84 15.83
C ARG A 157 12.47 -16.28 16.04
N GLN A 158 11.26 -16.45 16.55
CA GLN A 158 10.71 -17.79 16.86
C GLN A 158 10.20 -18.52 15.62
N SER A 159 9.49 -17.82 14.75
CA SER A 159 8.81 -18.43 13.59
C SER A 159 9.62 -18.32 12.30
N GLY A 160 10.55 -17.38 12.20
CA GLY A 160 11.21 -16.99 10.95
C GLY A 160 10.31 -16.20 10.00
N TYR A 161 9.15 -15.71 10.46
CA TYR A 161 8.22 -14.92 9.65
C TYR A 161 8.67 -13.46 9.60
N THR A 162 8.64 -12.89 8.41
CA THR A 162 8.89 -11.46 8.24
C THR A 162 7.73 -10.66 8.81
N GLN A 163 8.01 -9.67 9.63
CA GLN A 163 7.02 -8.77 10.20
C GLN A 163 7.07 -7.44 9.42
N ILE A 164 5.96 -7.04 8.83
CA ILE A 164 5.85 -5.88 7.94
C ILE A 164 4.86 -4.88 8.52
N PHE A 165 5.21 -3.61 8.51
CA PHE A 165 4.30 -2.52 8.88
C PHE A 165 4.65 -1.24 8.12
N ILE A 166 3.67 -0.36 8.00
CA ILE A 166 3.78 0.91 7.29
C ILE A 166 3.70 2.08 8.26
N GLU A 167 4.33 3.20 7.88
CA GLU A 167 4.24 4.42 8.66
C GLU A 167 3.95 5.62 7.75
N THR A 168 3.26 6.61 8.34
CA THR A 168 2.97 7.86 7.65
C THR A 168 4.26 8.66 7.42
N PRO A 169 4.34 9.43 6.32
CA PRO A 169 5.57 10.18 5.99
C PRO A 169 6.12 11.05 7.12
N TYR A 170 5.23 11.67 7.90
CA TYR A 170 5.62 12.57 8.98
C TYR A 170 6.19 11.88 10.23
N ARG A 171 6.07 10.54 10.32
CA ARG A 171 6.51 9.76 11.48
C ARG A 171 7.62 8.76 11.15
N SER A 172 8.08 8.71 9.90
CA SER A 172 9.07 7.74 9.44
C SER A 172 10.40 7.84 10.20
N ASP A 173 10.93 9.03 10.41
CA ASP A 173 12.16 9.22 11.20
C ASP A 173 11.98 8.79 12.65
N ARG A 174 10.88 9.21 13.29
CA ARG A 174 10.57 8.80 14.67
C ARG A 174 10.43 7.28 14.78
N MET A 175 9.79 6.64 13.81
CA MET A 175 9.67 5.18 13.78
C MET A 175 11.04 4.51 13.69
N LEU A 176 11.91 5.02 12.83
CA LEU A 176 13.29 4.52 12.74
C LEU A 176 14.03 4.64 14.08
N ASP A 177 13.96 5.78 14.76
CA ASP A 177 14.56 5.98 16.09
C ASP A 177 14.07 4.94 17.11
N PHE A 178 12.75 4.66 17.12
CA PHE A 178 12.18 3.64 18.01
C PHE A 178 12.66 2.22 17.65
N LEU A 179 12.73 1.89 16.36
CA LEU A 179 13.25 0.59 15.92
C LEU A 179 14.71 0.42 16.34
N LEU A 180 15.55 1.43 16.13
CA LEU A 180 16.94 1.39 16.53
C LEU A 180 17.13 1.33 18.05
N LYS A 181 16.21 1.92 18.82
CA LYS A 181 16.23 1.88 20.29
C LYS A 181 15.83 0.52 20.86
N TYR A 182 14.83 -0.15 20.27
CA TYR A 182 14.18 -1.32 20.89
C TYR A 182 14.49 -2.66 20.23
N LEU A 183 15.00 -2.69 18.99
CA LEU A 183 15.45 -3.91 18.35
C LEU A 183 16.84 -4.32 18.82
N SER A 184 17.07 -5.62 18.91
CA SER A 184 18.38 -6.22 19.17
C SER A 184 19.35 -5.94 18.03
N ASP A 185 20.62 -5.81 18.32
CA ASP A 185 21.67 -5.43 17.37
C ASP A 185 21.80 -6.38 16.16
N GLU A 186 21.53 -7.66 16.37
CA GLU A 186 21.61 -8.69 15.32
C GLU A 186 20.33 -8.87 14.50
N THR A 187 19.23 -8.22 14.90
CA THR A 187 17.97 -8.25 14.15
C THR A 187 18.13 -7.57 12.79
N LEU A 188 17.62 -8.21 11.74
CA LEU A 188 17.58 -7.62 10.41
C LEU A 188 16.41 -6.63 10.34
N LEU A 189 16.72 -5.40 10.01
CA LEU A 189 15.77 -4.35 9.73
C LEU A 189 15.90 -3.95 8.25
N CYS A 190 14.82 -4.12 7.51
CA CYS A 190 14.68 -3.59 6.16
C CYS A 190 13.87 -2.30 6.19
N ILE A 191 14.33 -1.30 5.47
CA ILE A 191 13.63 -0.05 5.23
C ILE A 191 13.41 0.07 3.72
N ALA A 192 12.16 0.15 3.29
CA ALA A 192 11.77 0.45 1.94
C ALA A 192 11.09 1.83 1.93
N CYS A 193 11.73 2.80 1.32
CA CYS A 193 11.37 4.20 1.41
C CYS A 193 11.22 4.80 0.01
N ASN A 194 10.20 5.62 -0.23
CA ASN A 194 9.92 6.26 -1.51
C ASN A 194 9.92 5.29 -2.70
N LEU A 195 9.30 4.13 -2.55
CA LEU A 195 9.27 3.13 -3.61
C LEU A 195 8.71 3.70 -4.91
N HIS A 196 9.39 3.42 -6.03
CA HIS A 196 9.07 3.95 -7.35
C HIS A 196 9.25 5.47 -7.51
N GLU A 197 10.03 6.09 -6.62
CA GLU A 197 10.60 7.41 -6.87
C GLU A 197 12.11 7.32 -7.14
N PRO A 198 12.71 8.30 -7.85
CA PRO A 198 14.15 8.25 -8.22
C PRO A 198 15.09 8.08 -7.01
N GLU A 199 14.77 8.71 -5.87
CA GLU A 199 15.53 8.58 -4.63
C GLU A 199 15.06 7.42 -3.74
N GLY A 200 14.12 6.62 -4.23
CA GLY A 200 13.57 5.48 -3.49
C GLY A 200 14.62 4.38 -3.30
N PHE A 201 14.52 3.70 -2.16
CA PHE A 201 15.43 2.60 -1.87
C PHE A 201 14.75 1.49 -1.06
N THR A 202 15.34 0.30 -1.15
CA THR A 202 15.09 -0.82 -0.24
C THR A 202 16.43 -1.32 0.27
N LYS A 203 16.67 -1.25 1.58
CA LYS A 203 17.92 -1.67 2.22
C LYS A 203 17.66 -2.51 3.45
N THR A 204 18.35 -3.64 3.55
CA THR A 204 18.31 -4.53 4.72
C THR A 204 19.67 -4.58 5.38
N LYS A 205 19.71 -4.32 6.68
CA LYS A 205 20.93 -4.38 7.50
C LYS A 205 20.60 -4.91 8.89
N LYS A 206 21.62 -5.39 9.61
CA LYS A 206 21.52 -5.58 11.05
C LYS A 206 21.27 -4.24 11.73
N THR A 207 20.45 -4.23 12.78
CA THR A 207 20.09 -3.01 13.52
C THR A 207 21.34 -2.23 13.97
N LYS A 208 22.41 -2.92 14.43
CA LYS A 208 23.68 -2.27 14.81
C LYS A 208 24.31 -1.45 13.67
N ASN A 209 24.17 -1.91 12.43
CA ASN A 209 24.73 -1.19 11.26
C ASN A 209 23.88 0.04 10.90
N TRP A 210 22.58 -0.01 11.11
CA TRP A 210 21.72 1.18 11.00
C TRP A 210 22.05 2.23 12.06
N LYS A 211 22.37 1.82 13.29
CA LYS A 211 22.79 2.73 14.39
C LYS A 211 24.04 3.53 14.05
N SER A 212 24.95 2.95 13.27
CA SER A 212 26.18 3.64 12.85
C SER A 212 25.98 4.61 11.68
N GLU A 213 24.89 4.44 10.92
CA GLU A 213 24.53 5.30 9.80
C GLU A 213 23.44 6.28 10.26
N LYS A 214 23.72 7.57 10.20
CA LYS A 214 22.70 8.60 10.47
C LYS A 214 21.73 8.71 9.29
N GLN A 215 20.90 7.65 9.09
CA GLN A 215 19.90 7.66 8.04
C GLN A 215 18.77 8.62 8.39
N ILE A 216 18.44 9.51 7.48
CA ILE A 216 17.27 10.40 7.56
C ILE A 216 16.29 9.96 6.48
N LEU A 217 15.05 9.68 6.86
CA LEU A 217 13.97 9.29 5.96
C LEU A 217 13.13 10.50 5.52
N GLY A 218 13.15 11.54 6.35
CA GLY A 218 12.39 12.76 6.10
C GLY A 218 10.87 12.52 6.08
N LYS A 219 10.19 13.30 5.26
CA LYS A 219 8.74 13.15 5.04
C LYS A 219 8.44 12.18 3.90
N SER A 220 8.98 10.97 4.00
CA SER A 220 8.84 9.95 2.97
C SER A 220 7.97 8.79 3.43
N PRO A 221 7.10 8.23 2.56
CA PRO A 221 6.37 7.01 2.88
C PRO A 221 7.36 5.85 3.00
N CYS A 222 7.29 5.14 4.12
CA CYS A 222 8.21 4.04 4.42
C CYS A 222 7.47 2.78 4.84
N ILE A 223 8.02 1.65 4.44
CA ILE A 223 7.68 0.32 4.92
C ILE A 223 8.86 -0.22 5.69
N PHE A 224 8.58 -0.75 6.85
CA PHE A 224 9.58 -1.37 7.73
C PHE A 224 9.33 -2.87 7.81
N LEU A 225 10.40 -3.66 7.67
CA LEU A 225 10.32 -5.10 7.77
C LEU A 225 11.36 -5.59 8.79
N ILE A 226 10.90 -6.44 9.71
CA ILE A 226 11.76 -7.09 10.72
C ILE A 226 11.89 -8.56 10.34
N GLY A 227 13.12 -9.04 10.29
CA GLY A 227 13.44 -10.42 9.99
C GLY A 227 14.62 -10.96 10.80
N HIS A 228 14.76 -12.29 10.77
CA HIS A 228 15.92 -12.98 11.31
C HIS A 228 16.45 -13.97 10.27
N LEU A 229 17.77 -14.14 10.20
CA LEU A 229 18.33 -15.23 9.40
C LEU A 229 17.90 -16.55 10.06
N LYS A 230 17.31 -17.44 9.29
CA LYS A 230 17.20 -18.83 9.74
C LYS A 230 18.63 -19.35 9.87
N ASN A 231 19.02 -19.75 11.08
CA ASN A 231 20.19 -20.60 11.23
C ASN A 231 19.92 -21.85 10.39
N GLY A 232 20.72 -22.08 9.34
CA GLY A 232 20.66 -23.24 8.48
C GLY A 232 20.89 -24.53 9.27
#